data_2215e58ffd463dc0d04ccebf12898e32
#
_entry.id   2215e58ffd463dc0d04ccebf12898e32
#
_cell.length_a   1.000
_cell.length_b   1.000
_cell.length_c   1.000
_cell.angle_alpha   90.00
_cell.angle_beta   90.00
_cell.angle_gamma   90.00
#
_symmetry.space_group_name_H-M   'P 1'
#
loop_
_entity.id
_entity.type
_entity.pdbx_description
1 polymer ?
#
loop_
_entity_poly.entity_id
_entity_poly.type
_entity_poly.pdbx_seq_one_letter_code
_entity_poly.pdbx_strand_id
1 'polypeptide(L)'
;MNNRYGARRTTGTRSILPIIEVVCDDTRTAVAYFNLLKHEVSRKKVIKVVPAPSTGASADEVIELAGTPGDPGDETFVLIDLDTNPNVSSAREKAAAKRVTLLASKPCFEIWTLAHVQDTGEAFLDCNAVLARLKQKWKDAFGSEMGPKAQARYEKLAASRHVAIERCKRRDPDTNPSWTEVWRAVEVILL
;
A
#
# COMPACT_ATOMS: atom_id res chain seq x y z
N MET A 1 -11.56 -63.64 13.49
CA MET A 1 -11.49 -62.80 12.26
C MET A 1 -11.77 -61.35 12.65
N ASN A 2 -10.71 -60.54 12.83
CA ASN A 2 -10.82 -59.13 13.24
C ASN A 2 -10.71 -58.24 12.01
N ASN A 3 -11.83 -57.70 11.62
CA ASN A 3 -11.89 -56.73 10.48
C ASN A 3 -11.62 -55.32 11.01
N ARG A 4 -10.37 -54.86 10.92
CA ARG A 4 -9.99 -53.46 11.20
C ARG A 4 -10.32 -52.63 9.99
N TYR A 5 -11.48 -51.97 9.97
CA TYR A 5 -11.76 -50.91 9.00
C TYR A 5 -10.87 -49.71 9.29
N GLY A 6 -9.92 -49.49 8.43
CA GLY A 6 -9.09 -48.30 8.44
C GLY A 6 -9.95 -47.05 8.18
N ALA A 7 -9.97 -46.14 9.14
CA ALA A 7 -10.56 -44.83 8.96
C ALA A 7 -9.88 -44.12 7.80
N ARG A 8 -10.61 -43.88 6.69
CA ARG A 8 -10.16 -43.03 5.58
C ARG A 8 -9.84 -41.66 6.15
N ARG A 9 -8.56 -41.29 6.15
CA ARG A 9 -8.15 -39.90 6.38
C ARG A 9 -8.84 -39.05 5.30
N THR A 10 -9.81 -38.25 5.70
CA THR A 10 -10.31 -37.14 4.89
C THR A 10 -9.16 -36.17 4.69
N THR A 11 -8.63 -36.10 3.49
CA THR A 11 -7.71 -35.04 3.08
C THR A 11 -8.49 -33.73 3.16
N GLY A 12 -8.30 -33.00 4.26
CA GLY A 12 -8.85 -31.65 4.39
C GLY A 12 -8.31 -30.82 3.24
N THR A 13 -9.19 -30.25 2.44
CA THR A 13 -8.85 -29.28 1.42
C THR A 13 -8.15 -28.11 2.11
N ARG A 14 -6.85 -27.97 1.93
CA ARG A 14 -6.13 -26.78 2.41
C ARG A 14 -6.73 -25.59 1.68
N SER A 15 -7.38 -24.73 2.41
CA SER A 15 -7.77 -23.40 1.90
C SER A 15 -6.49 -22.67 1.50
N ILE A 16 -6.36 -22.38 0.20
CA ILE A 16 -5.26 -21.53 -0.30
C ILE A 16 -5.62 -20.10 0.15
N LEU A 17 -4.73 -19.48 0.92
CA LEU A 17 -4.91 -18.08 1.32
C LEU A 17 -4.68 -17.17 0.10
N PRO A 18 -5.51 -16.14 -0.11
CA PRO A 18 -5.30 -15.19 -1.19
C PRO A 18 -3.96 -14.47 -1.03
N ILE A 19 -3.30 -14.23 -2.16
CA ILE A 19 -2.03 -13.50 -2.23
C ILE A 19 -2.33 -12.06 -2.63
N ILE A 20 -1.92 -11.13 -1.78
CA ILE A 20 -1.94 -9.70 -2.09
C ILE A 20 -0.51 -9.25 -2.32
N GLU A 21 -0.16 -8.95 -3.55
CA GLU A 21 1.15 -8.40 -3.89
C GLU A 21 1.09 -6.89 -3.94
N VAL A 22 2.04 -6.22 -3.31
CA VAL A 22 2.20 -4.76 -3.35
C VAL A 22 3.60 -4.44 -3.83
N VAL A 23 3.68 -3.87 -5.03
CA VAL A 23 4.93 -3.42 -5.64
C VAL A 23 5.06 -1.92 -5.41
N CYS A 24 6.15 -1.50 -4.78
CA CYS A 24 6.38 -0.11 -4.40
C CYS A 24 7.45 0.50 -5.31
N ASP A 25 7.27 1.75 -5.72
CA ASP A 25 8.26 2.52 -6.47
C ASP A 25 9.40 3.07 -5.60
N ASP A 26 9.28 2.91 -4.29
CA ASP A 26 10.33 3.23 -3.33
C ASP A 26 10.94 1.96 -2.70
N THR A 27 12.04 2.18 -1.97
CA THR A 27 12.76 1.11 -1.23
C THR A 27 12.62 1.25 0.28
N ARG A 28 11.89 2.23 0.80
CA ARG A 28 11.90 2.59 2.23
C ARG A 28 10.53 2.79 2.84
N THR A 29 9.79 3.83 2.42
CA THR A 29 8.61 4.32 3.15
C THR A 29 7.40 3.44 2.92
N ALA A 30 6.96 3.27 1.70
CA ALA A 30 5.85 2.38 1.36
C ALA A 30 6.18 0.93 1.72
N VAL A 31 7.39 0.47 1.41
CA VAL A 31 7.88 -0.88 1.76
C VAL A 31 7.78 -1.14 3.26
N ALA A 32 8.21 -0.21 4.11
CA ALA A 32 8.14 -0.36 5.57
C ALA A 32 6.68 -0.40 6.06
N TYR A 33 5.79 0.40 5.46
CA TYR A 33 4.38 0.43 5.79
C TYR A 33 3.69 -0.91 5.48
N PHE A 34 3.86 -1.43 4.28
CA PHE A 34 3.22 -2.68 3.88
C PHE A 34 3.84 -3.90 4.56
N ASN A 35 5.13 -3.88 4.91
CA ASN A 35 5.72 -4.92 5.75
C ASN A 35 5.12 -4.95 7.15
N LEU A 36 4.76 -3.81 7.74
CA LEU A 36 4.03 -3.78 9.02
C LEU A 36 2.65 -4.43 8.85
N LEU A 37 1.87 -4.06 7.84
CA LEU A 37 0.57 -4.68 7.55
C LEU A 37 0.67 -6.19 7.34
N LYS A 38 1.71 -6.66 6.64
CA LYS A 38 1.98 -8.08 6.44
C LYS A 38 2.05 -8.84 7.77
N HIS A 39 2.71 -8.29 8.77
CA HIS A 39 2.81 -8.93 10.09
C HIS A 39 1.46 -8.95 10.82
N GLU A 40 0.66 -7.90 10.69
CA GLU A 40 -0.65 -7.80 11.33
C GLU A 40 -1.68 -8.81 10.78
N VAL A 41 -1.67 -9.09 9.47
CA VAL A 41 -2.71 -9.89 8.80
C VAL A 41 -2.27 -11.29 8.37
N SER A 42 -1.07 -11.72 8.69
CA SER A 42 -0.40 -12.95 8.21
C SER A 42 -1.20 -14.26 8.36
N ARG A 43 -2.26 -14.27 9.17
CA ARG A 43 -3.11 -15.47 9.38
C ARG A 43 -4.28 -15.57 8.39
N LYS A 44 -4.60 -14.50 7.66
CA LYS A 44 -5.77 -14.43 6.77
C LYS A 44 -5.38 -14.35 5.30
N LYS A 45 -4.24 -13.73 5.00
CA LYS A 45 -3.77 -13.46 3.65
C LYS A 45 -2.24 -13.58 3.58
N VAL A 46 -1.73 -13.86 2.41
CA VAL A 46 -0.29 -13.79 2.13
C VAL A 46 0.01 -12.43 1.50
N ILE A 47 0.73 -11.58 2.23
CA ILE A 47 1.15 -10.29 1.70
C ILE A 47 2.58 -10.41 1.18
N LYS A 48 2.78 -10.08 -0.09
CA LYS A 48 4.08 -10.00 -0.74
C LYS A 48 4.39 -8.52 -1.03
N VAL A 49 5.46 -8.00 -0.46
CA VAL A 49 5.91 -6.63 -0.68
C VAL A 49 7.16 -6.66 -1.54
N VAL A 50 7.11 -5.99 -2.68
CA VAL A 50 8.19 -5.95 -3.67
C VAL A 50 8.69 -4.51 -3.78
N PRO A 51 9.92 -4.20 -3.36
CA PRO A 51 10.50 -2.87 -3.55
C PRO A 51 10.92 -2.67 -5.00
N ALA A 52 10.99 -1.41 -5.45
CA ALA A 52 11.64 -1.05 -6.71
C ALA A 52 13.09 -1.50 -6.74
N PRO A 53 13.68 -1.73 -7.93
CA PRO A 53 15.06 -2.14 -8.06
C PRO A 53 16.05 -1.04 -7.69
N SER A 54 15.61 0.22 -7.78
CA SER A 54 16.40 1.41 -7.46
C SER A 54 15.50 2.58 -7.03
N THR A 55 16.08 3.58 -6.39
CA THR A 55 15.40 4.86 -6.15
C THR A 55 15.19 5.59 -7.47
N GLY A 56 13.97 6.05 -7.74
CA GLY A 56 13.62 6.75 -8.98
C GLY A 56 13.33 5.82 -10.16
N ALA A 57 12.96 4.57 -9.88
CA ALA A 57 12.46 3.67 -10.93
C ALA A 57 11.25 4.27 -11.64
N SER A 58 11.19 4.11 -12.96
CA SER A 58 10.05 4.54 -13.77
C SER A 58 8.81 3.69 -13.47
N ALA A 59 7.63 4.24 -13.73
CA ALA A 59 6.37 3.49 -13.59
C ALA A 59 6.40 2.17 -14.38
N ASP A 60 7.01 2.18 -15.57
CA ASP A 60 7.14 0.99 -16.41
C ASP A 60 7.97 -0.11 -15.74
N GLU A 61 9.13 0.26 -15.18
CA GLU A 61 9.98 -0.69 -14.45
C GLU A 61 9.26 -1.29 -13.24
N VAL A 62 8.51 -0.48 -12.50
CA VAL A 62 7.74 -0.94 -11.34
C VAL A 62 6.59 -1.86 -11.76
N ILE A 63 5.87 -1.55 -12.85
CA ILE A 63 4.81 -2.41 -13.39
C ILE A 63 5.38 -3.74 -13.88
N GLU A 64 6.57 -3.77 -14.48
CA GLU A 64 7.19 -5.01 -14.94
C GLU A 64 7.56 -5.97 -13.80
N LEU A 65 7.86 -5.45 -12.61
CA LEU A 65 8.11 -6.29 -11.43
C LEU A 65 6.85 -6.99 -10.90
N ALA A 66 5.67 -6.44 -11.19
CA ALA A 66 4.42 -6.95 -10.64
C ALA A 66 4.07 -8.34 -11.20
N GLY A 67 3.75 -9.28 -10.33
CA GLY A 67 3.18 -10.57 -10.69
C GLY A 67 1.72 -10.40 -11.18
N THR A 68 1.35 -11.20 -12.20
CA THR A 68 -0.06 -11.28 -12.61
C THR A 68 -0.83 -12.14 -11.61
N PRO A 69 -1.99 -11.68 -11.08
CA PRO A 69 -2.84 -12.49 -10.21
C PRO A 69 -3.19 -13.84 -10.85
N GLY A 70 -2.99 -14.93 -10.13
CA GLY A 70 -3.15 -16.29 -10.63
C GLY A 70 -4.47 -16.94 -10.23
N ASP A 71 -4.83 -16.84 -8.96
CA ASP A 71 -5.99 -17.49 -8.38
C ASP A 71 -7.11 -16.49 -8.05
N PRO A 72 -8.37 -16.96 -7.94
CA PRO A 72 -9.47 -16.14 -7.45
C PRO A 72 -9.18 -15.58 -6.05
N GLY A 73 -9.26 -14.27 -5.92
CA GLY A 73 -8.96 -13.55 -4.66
C GLY A 73 -7.52 -13.03 -4.56
N ASP A 74 -6.64 -13.39 -5.48
CA ASP A 74 -5.34 -12.74 -5.59
C ASP A 74 -5.47 -11.34 -6.16
N GLU A 75 -4.72 -10.39 -5.61
CA GLU A 75 -4.66 -9.02 -6.11
C GLU A 75 -3.21 -8.54 -6.18
N THR A 76 -2.91 -7.75 -7.19
CA THR A 76 -1.61 -7.10 -7.33
C THR A 76 -1.80 -5.60 -7.47
N PHE A 77 -1.19 -4.86 -6.57
CA PHE A 77 -1.16 -3.40 -6.54
C PHE A 77 0.23 -2.90 -6.89
N VAL A 78 0.29 -1.88 -7.75
CA VAL A 78 1.52 -1.17 -8.10
C VAL A 78 1.38 0.26 -7.62
N LEU A 79 2.27 0.72 -6.76
CA LEU A 79 2.28 2.07 -6.22
C LEU A 79 3.27 2.93 -7.00
N ILE A 80 2.86 4.14 -7.37
CA ILE A 80 3.73 5.14 -7.98
C ILE A 80 3.51 6.53 -7.41
N ASP A 81 4.56 7.31 -7.37
CA ASP A 81 4.55 8.73 -7.00
C ASP A 81 4.52 9.60 -8.26
N LEU A 82 3.60 10.60 -8.32
CA LEU A 82 3.42 11.43 -9.51
C LEU A 82 4.42 12.59 -9.61
N ASP A 83 5.20 12.87 -8.59
CA ASP A 83 6.31 13.81 -8.68
C ASP A 83 7.48 13.24 -9.52
N THR A 84 7.64 11.93 -9.54
CA THR A 84 8.64 11.21 -10.35
C THR A 84 8.06 10.58 -11.63
N ASN A 85 6.74 10.27 -11.65
CA ASN A 85 6.05 9.59 -12.74
C ASN A 85 4.79 10.36 -13.19
N PRO A 86 4.93 11.50 -13.91
CA PRO A 86 3.78 12.36 -14.21
C PRO A 86 2.78 11.77 -15.21
N ASN A 87 3.16 10.78 -16.01
CA ASN A 87 2.29 10.18 -17.04
C ASN A 87 1.50 8.98 -16.49
N VAL A 88 0.54 9.26 -15.61
CA VAL A 88 -0.27 8.22 -14.98
C VAL A 88 -1.20 7.49 -15.96
N SER A 89 -1.67 8.12 -17.03
CA SER A 89 -2.60 7.50 -18.00
C SER A 89 -1.96 6.31 -18.70
N SER A 90 -0.77 6.50 -19.29
CA SER A 90 -0.03 5.42 -19.93
C SER A 90 0.32 4.29 -18.96
N ALA A 91 0.72 4.64 -17.73
CA ALA A 91 0.99 3.64 -16.69
C ALA A 91 -0.25 2.82 -16.32
N ARG A 92 -1.44 3.44 -16.25
CA ARG A 92 -2.71 2.73 -16.00
C ARG A 92 -3.07 1.76 -17.11
N GLU A 93 -2.87 2.14 -18.36
CA GLU A 93 -3.11 1.26 -19.52
C GLU A 93 -2.21 0.00 -19.47
N LYS A 94 -0.93 0.20 -19.20
CA LYS A 94 0.04 -0.90 -19.05
C LYS A 94 -0.31 -1.82 -17.87
N ALA A 95 -0.65 -1.26 -16.73
CA ALA A 95 -1.06 -2.00 -15.55
C ALA A 95 -2.32 -2.82 -15.84
N ALA A 96 -3.31 -2.23 -16.50
CA ALA A 96 -4.55 -2.92 -16.89
C ALA A 96 -4.29 -4.08 -17.85
N ALA A 97 -3.40 -3.91 -18.84
CA ALA A 97 -3.00 -4.97 -19.77
C ALA A 97 -2.35 -6.16 -19.02
N LYS A 98 -1.67 -5.90 -17.93
CA LYS A 98 -1.05 -6.91 -17.04
C LYS A 98 -2.00 -7.45 -15.96
N ARG A 99 -3.24 -6.95 -15.90
CA ARG A 99 -4.27 -7.27 -14.89
C ARG A 99 -3.82 -6.91 -13.46
N VAL A 100 -3.07 -5.84 -13.30
CA VAL A 100 -2.68 -5.30 -12.00
C VAL A 100 -3.31 -3.93 -11.78
N THR A 101 -3.52 -3.54 -10.54
CA THR A 101 -4.12 -2.25 -10.18
C THR A 101 -3.04 -1.23 -9.87
N LEU A 102 -2.95 -0.17 -10.70
CA LEU A 102 -2.06 0.96 -10.41
C LEU A 102 -2.72 1.87 -9.39
N LEU A 103 -1.98 2.21 -8.34
CA LEU A 103 -2.35 3.16 -7.30
C LEU A 103 -1.35 4.32 -7.30
N ALA A 104 -1.82 5.51 -7.57
CA ALA A 104 -0.98 6.69 -7.63
C ALA A 104 -1.12 7.57 -6.39
N SER A 105 -0.07 8.32 -6.08
CA SER A 105 -0.06 9.37 -5.06
C SER A 105 0.43 10.69 -5.64
N LYS A 106 -0.25 11.79 -5.34
CA LYS A 106 0.12 13.14 -5.78
C LYS A 106 0.34 14.06 -4.58
N PRO A 107 1.57 14.57 -4.39
CA PRO A 107 2.75 14.26 -5.18
C PRO A 107 3.36 12.88 -4.91
N CYS A 108 3.30 12.36 -3.67
CA CYS A 108 4.00 11.15 -3.25
C CYS A 108 3.27 10.37 -2.14
N PHE A 109 3.77 9.17 -1.84
CA PHE A 109 3.23 8.25 -0.81
C PHE A 109 3.04 8.92 0.56
N GLU A 110 3.82 9.92 0.92
CA GLU A 110 3.73 10.60 2.20
C GLU A 110 2.39 11.32 2.42
N ILE A 111 1.59 11.57 1.36
CA ILE A 111 0.19 12.01 1.48
C ILE A 111 -0.64 10.99 2.27
N TRP A 112 -0.41 9.69 2.04
CA TRP A 112 -1.03 8.63 2.84
C TRP A 112 -0.65 8.75 4.31
N THR A 113 0.64 8.92 4.60
CA THR A 113 1.13 9.09 5.96
C THR A 113 0.54 10.34 6.62
N LEU A 114 0.46 11.45 5.89
CA LEU A 114 -0.12 12.70 6.37
C LEU A 114 -1.62 12.56 6.67
N ALA A 115 -2.36 11.78 5.87
CA ALA A 115 -3.78 11.53 6.08
C ALA A 115 -4.12 10.90 7.45
N HIS A 116 -3.18 10.22 8.09
CA HIS A 116 -3.34 9.69 9.44
C HIS A 116 -3.45 10.78 10.52
N VAL A 117 -2.76 11.91 10.35
CA VAL A 117 -2.66 12.98 11.35
C VAL A 117 -3.39 14.26 10.97
N GLN A 118 -3.67 14.46 9.69
CA GLN A 118 -4.35 15.66 9.20
C GLN A 118 -5.29 15.32 8.04
N ASP A 119 -6.42 16.03 7.92
CA ASP A 119 -7.20 16.04 6.68
C ASP A 119 -6.50 16.96 5.66
N THR A 120 -6.06 16.38 4.55
CA THR A 120 -5.14 17.03 3.60
C THR A 120 -5.89 17.62 2.41
N GLY A 121 -6.57 18.77 2.59
CA GLY A 121 -7.14 19.55 1.47
C GLY A 121 -6.15 20.47 0.77
N GLU A 122 -4.90 20.50 1.24
CA GLU A 122 -3.89 21.42 0.76
C GLU A 122 -3.25 20.95 -0.55
N ALA A 123 -2.85 21.92 -1.38
CA ALA A 123 -2.00 21.66 -2.53
C ALA A 123 -0.53 21.60 -2.08
N PHE A 124 0.12 20.48 -2.35
CA PHE A 124 1.57 20.36 -2.15
C PHE A 124 2.27 20.35 -3.50
N LEU A 125 3.31 21.16 -3.62
CA LEU A 125 4.08 21.29 -4.87
C LEU A 125 4.90 20.02 -5.15
N ASP A 126 5.50 19.45 -4.11
CA ASP A 126 6.38 18.29 -4.17
C ASP A 126 6.36 17.49 -2.86
N CYS A 127 7.07 16.39 -2.83
CA CYS A 127 7.18 15.53 -1.66
C CYS A 127 7.86 16.21 -0.46
N ASN A 128 8.80 17.15 -0.68
CA ASN A 128 9.45 17.87 0.41
C ASN A 128 8.46 18.74 1.17
N ALA A 129 7.51 19.38 0.45
CA ALA A 129 6.44 20.16 1.06
C ALA A 129 5.51 19.26 1.93
N VAL A 130 5.17 18.07 1.44
CA VAL A 130 4.41 17.07 2.22
C VAL A 130 5.17 16.65 3.47
N LEU A 131 6.46 16.33 3.35
CA LEU A 131 7.29 15.92 4.48
C LEU A 131 7.44 17.02 5.52
N ALA A 132 7.58 18.28 5.10
CA ALA A 132 7.64 19.42 6.02
C ALA A 132 6.34 19.54 6.83
N ARG A 133 5.18 19.44 6.15
CA ARG A 133 3.86 19.45 6.79
C ARG A 133 3.69 18.26 7.72
N LEU A 134 4.08 17.07 7.28
CA LEU A 134 4.00 15.84 8.07
C LEU A 134 4.82 15.95 9.37
N LYS A 135 6.03 16.48 9.33
CA LYS A 135 6.86 16.70 10.54
C LYS A 135 6.18 17.64 11.54
N GLN A 136 5.60 18.73 11.07
CA GLN A 136 4.84 19.66 11.91
C GLN A 136 3.65 18.97 12.58
N LYS A 137 2.80 18.30 11.77
CA LYS A 137 1.59 17.63 12.26
C LYS A 137 1.89 16.42 13.12
N TRP A 138 3.00 15.76 12.88
CA TRP A 138 3.47 14.70 13.76
C TRP A 138 3.75 15.20 15.17
N LYS A 139 4.44 16.33 15.28
CA LYS A 139 4.72 16.95 16.57
C LYS A 139 3.43 17.36 17.30
N ASP A 140 2.47 17.94 16.57
CA ASP A 140 1.17 18.32 17.11
C ASP A 140 0.40 17.08 17.63
N ALA A 141 0.44 15.96 16.90
CA ALA A 141 -0.32 14.74 17.22
C ALA A 141 0.32 13.89 18.34
N PHE A 142 1.65 13.84 18.41
CA PHE A 142 2.38 12.89 19.26
C PHE A 142 3.28 13.55 20.31
N GLY A 143 3.36 14.89 20.36
CA GLY A 143 4.18 15.63 21.30
C GLY A 143 5.71 15.39 21.16
N SER A 144 6.15 14.80 20.06
CA SER A 144 7.55 14.44 19.81
C SER A 144 7.92 14.60 18.34
N GLU A 145 9.21 14.78 18.06
CA GLU A 145 9.68 14.83 16.68
C GLU A 145 9.46 13.49 15.96
N MET A 146 9.24 13.56 14.65
CA MET A 146 9.10 12.38 13.81
C MET A 146 10.43 11.64 13.72
N GLY A 147 10.52 10.46 14.32
CA GLY A 147 11.73 9.65 14.32
C GLY A 147 12.17 9.19 12.93
N PRO A 148 13.46 8.85 12.73
CA PRO A 148 14.00 8.46 11.43
C PRO A 148 13.52 7.06 10.96
N LYS A 149 13.18 6.15 11.89
CA LYS A 149 12.78 4.78 11.57
C LYS A 149 11.33 4.73 11.08
N ALA A 150 11.13 4.36 9.82
CA ALA A 150 9.81 4.27 9.19
C ALA A 150 8.87 3.31 9.93
N GLN A 151 9.34 2.12 10.30
CA GLN A 151 8.53 1.14 11.03
C GLN A 151 7.94 1.70 12.32
N ALA A 152 8.76 2.30 13.19
CA ALA A 152 8.29 2.87 14.47
C ALA A 152 7.27 4.02 14.26
N ARG A 153 7.36 4.73 13.12
CA ARG A 153 6.36 5.73 12.74
C ARG A 153 5.03 5.08 12.43
N TYR A 154 5.01 4.04 11.61
CA TYR A 154 3.78 3.37 11.17
C TYR A 154 3.09 2.60 12.29
N GLU A 155 3.84 2.04 13.24
CA GLU A 155 3.28 1.44 14.45
C GLU A 155 2.43 2.47 15.23
N LYS A 156 2.91 3.72 15.37
CA LYS A 156 2.15 4.82 16.00
C LYS A 156 0.89 5.20 15.23
N LEU A 157 0.90 5.06 13.91
CA LEU A 157 -0.23 5.42 13.04
C LEU A 157 -1.29 4.32 12.92
N ALA A 158 -1.04 3.11 13.41
CA ALA A 158 -1.94 1.98 13.25
C ALA A 158 -3.37 2.26 13.73
N ALA A 159 -3.53 2.95 14.86
CA ALA A 159 -4.85 3.30 15.41
C ALA A 159 -5.65 4.30 14.55
N SER A 160 -4.99 5.15 13.77
CA SER A 160 -5.63 6.16 12.91
C SER A 160 -5.86 5.72 11.46
N ARG A 161 -5.55 4.45 11.14
CA ARG A 161 -5.62 3.92 9.77
C ARG A 161 -6.99 4.04 9.14
N HIS A 162 -8.05 3.72 9.90
CA HIS A 162 -9.41 3.86 9.41
C HIS A 162 -9.74 5.33 9.06
N VAL A 163 -9.32 6.26 9.90
CA VAL A 163 -9.50 7.70 9.64
C VAL A 163 -8.75 8.13 8.38
N ALA A 164 -7.54 7.62 8.16
CA ALA A 164 -6.77 7.91 6.95
C ALA A 164 -7.47 7.38 5.69
N ILE A 165 -8.02 6.17 5.72
CA ILE A 165 -8.81 5.60 4.63
C ILE A 165 -9.98 6.51 4.28
N GLU A 166 -10.79 6.89 5.26
CA GLU A 166 -11.97 7.74 5.04
C GLU A 166 -11.60 9.15 4.53
N ARG A 167 -10.49 9.71 4.99
CA ARG A 167 -9.97 10.99 4.49
C ARG A 167 -9.56 10.90 3.03
N CYS A 168 -8.84 9.83 2.65
CA CYS A 168 -8.38 9.64 1.28
C CYS A 168 -9.51 9.30 0.30
N LYS A 169 -10.50 8.50 0.71
CA LYS A 169 -11.68 8.18 -0.10
C LYS A 169 -12.46 9.41 -0.56
N ARG A 170 -12.50 10.46 0.24
CA ARG A 170 -13.19 11.71 -0.08
C ARG A 170 -12.45 12.58 -1.10
N ARG A 171 -11.26 12.17 -1.53
CA ARG A 171 -10.42 12.95 -2.44
C ARG A 171 -10.48 12.39 -3.83
N ASP A 172 -11.11 13.15 -4.69
CA ASP A 172 -11.19 12.86 -6.11
C ASP A 172 -9.87 13.26 -6.80
N PRO A 173 -9.19 12.35 -7.50
CA PRO A 173 -7.97 12.64 -8.24
C PRO A 173 -8.09 13.77 -9.27
N ASP A 174 -9.28 13.97 -9.83
CA ASP A 174 -9.52 14.96 -10.88
C ASP A 174 -9.69 16.39 -10.33
N THR A 175 -10.17 16.52 -9.09
CA THR A 175 -10.50 17.81 -8.49
C THR A 175 -9.58 18.21 -7.34
N ASN A 176 -8.97 17.25 -6.66
CA ASN A 176 -8.08 17.55 -5.54
C ASN A 176 -6.63 17.73 -5.98
N PRO A 177 -5.95 18.78 -5.52
CA PRO A 177 -4.56 19.05 -5.88
C PRO A 177 -3.57 18.04 -5.31
N SER A 178 -3.91 17.41 -4.17
CA SER A 178 -3.10 16.38 -3.53
C SER A 178 -3.98 15.23 -3.05
N TRP A 179 -3.63 14.00 -3.40
CA TRP A 179 -4.42 12.80 -3.15
C TRP A 179 -3.56 11.53 -3.19
N THR A 180 -4.12 10.42 -2.74
CA THR A 180 -3.50 9.09 -2.87
C THR A 180 -4.56 8.00 -2.96
N GLU A 181 -4.29 6.97 -3.74
CA GLU A 181 -5.12 5.76 -3.86
C GLU A 181 -4.62 4.60 -2.98
N VAL A 182 -3.55 4.80 -2.21
CA VAL A 182 -2.96 3.77 -1.32
C VAL A 182 -4.01 3.12 -0.40
N TRP A 183 -5.03 3.89 0.01
CA TRP A 183 -6.13 3.41 0.84
C TRP A 183 -6.82 2.16 0.26
N ARG A 184 -6.86 1.99 -1.07
CA ARG A 184 -7.50 0.84 -1.75
C ARG A 184 -6.78 -0.46 -1.42
N ALA A 185 -5.44 -0.49 -1.52
CA ALA A 185 -4.65 -1.66 -1.14
C ALA A 185 -4.76 -1.93 0.36
N VAL A 186 -4.72 -0.88 1.18
CA VAL A 186 -4.83 -1.02 2.64
C VAL A 186 -6.18 -1.60 3.06
N GLU A 187 -7.27 -1.14 2.45
CA GLU A 187 -8.61 -1.65 2.73
C GLU A 187 -8.73 -3.13 2.36
N VAL A 188 -8.28 -3.52 1.16
CA VAL A 188 -8.26 -4.93 0.73
C VAL A 188 -7.42 -5.80 1.67
N ILE A 189 -6.29 -5.31 2.15
CA ILE A 189 -5.43 -6.04 3.08
C ILE A 189 -6.09 -6.27 4.44
N LEU A 190 -6.87 -5.30 4.92
CA LEU A 190 -7.50 -5.34 6.25
C LEU A 190 -8.82 -6.10 6.31
N LEU A 191 -9.55 -6.22 5.20
CA LEU A 191 -10.79 -7.00 5.08
C LEU A 191 -10.52 -8.50 5.14
#